data_671715a8587e2fe58f3e12f62b355f8a
#
_entry.id   671715a8587e2fe58f3e12f62b355f8a
#
_cell.length_a   1.000
_cell.length_b   1.000
_cell.length_c   1.000
_cell.angle_alpha   90.00
_cell.angle_beta   90.00
_cell.angle_gamma   90.00
#
_symmetry.space_group_name_H-M   'P 1'
#
loop_
_entity.id
_entity.type
_entity.pdbx_description
1 polymer ?
#
loop_
_entity_poly.entity_id
_entity_poly.type
_entity_poly.pdbx_seq_one_letter_code
_entity_poly.pdbx_strand_id
1 'polypeptide(L)'
;MVEVTDKIPRKRGVSVIVAILFIATIYVYISYIAGKLLSLQSFYSIYMAQWLPNTVILLLLAPLYYILYLILSYNGDKKSKLYGLKPLVERLPSVIKPDRHVLFREKLFWTGTVLILYFALTNIFIYGLNTSEIIDVFASFRAILAGASGTLMQLGIGPIVTASIIMQLFVGAKIINFDLTNEEDKSMYQQTQKLLVIIMILVEAIPQVFGYLDPSTSFIAILNGIWAGQGLFLARTLIVVQIFFGSYLVFLMDELVSKWGIGSGIS
;
A
#
# COMPACT_ATOMS: atom_id res chain seq x y z
N MET A 1 24.65 18.22 39.68
CA MET A 1 23.85 17.10 39.15
C MET A 1 23.97 17.19 37.62
N VAL A 2 24.92 16.46 37.05
CA VAL A 2 25.27 16.55 35.63
C VAL A 2 24.35 15.58 34.91
N GLU A 3 23.46 16.10 34.13
CA GLU A 3 22.57 15.33 33.24
C GLU A 3 23.37 14.85 32.01
N VAL A 4 23.97 13.68 32.18
CA VAL A 4 24.60 12.96 31.05
C VAL A 4 23.49 12.34 30.24
N THR A 5 22.83 13.13 29.39
CA THR A 5 22.03 12.59 28.30
C THR A 5 23.01 12.13 27.23
N ASP A 6 23.37 10.86 27.29
CA ASP A 6 24.07 10.14 26.23
C ASP A 6 23.22 10.24 24.93
N LYS A 7 23.50 11.26 24.14
CA LYS A 7 22.97 11.39 22.77
C LYS A 7 23.70 10.36 21.92
N ILE A 8 23.28 9.11 22.07
CA ILE A 8 23.55 8.09 21.02
C ILE A 8 23.20 8.73 19.69
N PRO A 9 24.11 8.80 18.72
CA PRO A 9 23.84 9.45 17.47
C PRO A 9 22.77 8.66 16.72
N ARG A 10 21.53 9.03 16.95
CA ARG A 10 20.30 8.43 16.40
C ARG A 10 20.41 8.17 14.89
N LYS A 11 21.18 9.00 14.16
CA LYS A 11 21.44 8.87 12.74
C LYS A 11 22.18 7.58 12.35
N ARG A 12 23.15 7.13 13.16
CA ARG A 12 23.93 5.92 12.86
C ARG A 12 23.11 4.65 13.14
N GLY A 13 22.39 4.62 14.26
CA GLY A 13 21.59 3.45 14.63
C GLY A 13 20.47 3.16 13.63
N VAL A 14 19.77 4.19 13.17
CA VAL A 14 18.67 4.07 12.21
C VAL A 14 19.17 3.67 10.83
N SER A 15 20.25 4.30 10.35
CA SER A 15 20.87 3.93 9.07
C SER A 15 21.32 2.47 9.08
N VAL A 16 21.84 1.99 10.23
CA VAL A 16 22.25 0.59 10.42
C VAL A 16 21.03 -0.35 10.39
N ILE A 17 19.93 -0.01 11.07
CA ILE A 17 18.70 -0.84 11.07
C ILE A 17 18.14 -0.97 9.66
N VAL A 18 18.02 0.14 8.91
CA VAL A 18 17.53 0.12 7.53
C VAL A 18 18.47 -0.69 6.63
N ALA A 19 19.79 -0.53 6.81
CA ALA A 19 20.77 -1.32 6.07
C ALA A 19 20.68 -2.82 6.39
N ILE A 20 20.49 -3.19 7.67
CA ILE A 20 20.32 -4.58 8.09
C ILE A 20 19.06 -5.18 7.48
N LEU A 21 17.92 -4.46 7.51
CA LEU A 21 16.67 -4.90 6.90
C LEU A 21 16.82 -5.09 5.38
N PHE A 22 17.50 -4.16 4.71
CA PHE A 22 17.78 -4.24 3.29
C PHE A 22 18.67 -5.43 2.94
N ILE A 23 19.78 -5.63 3.70
CA ILE A 23 20.69 -6.77 3.55
C ILE A 23 19.95 -8.08 3.84
N ALA A 24 19.11 -8.14 4.89
CA ALA A 24 18.32 -9.32 5.21
C ALA A 24 17.35 -9.68 4.07
N THR A 25 16.70 -8.68 3.46
CA THR A 25 15.82 -8.90 2.31
C THR A 25 16.59 -9.43 1.10
N ILE A 26 17.76 -8.86 0.81
CA ILE A 26 18.65 -9.33 -0.24
C ILE A 26 19.14 -10.75 0.06
N TYR A 27 19.50 -11.05 1.30
CA TYR A 27 19.96 -12.38 1.71
C TYR A 27 18.86 -13.44 1.52
N VAL A 28 17.64 -13.17 1.96
CA VAL A 28 16.49 -14.06 1.75
C VAL A 28 16.25 -14.29 0.25
N TYR A 29 16.34 -13.22 -0.54
CA TYR A 29 16.20 -13.29 -1.99
C TYR A 29 17.29 -14.14 -2.65
N ILE A 30 18.56 -13.93 -2.29
CA ILE A 30 19.69 -14.72 -2.81
C ILE A 30 19.59 -16.18 -2.37
N SER A 31 19.24 -16.45 -1.10
CA SER A 31 19.06 -17.80 -0.57
C SER A 31 17.93 -18.54 -1.27
N TYR A 32 16.84 -17.86 -1.59
CA TYR A 32 15.74 -18.42 -2.36
C TYR A 32 16.17 -18.79 -3.80
N ILE A 33 16.90 -17.90 -4.46
CA ILE A 33 17.45 -18.17 -5.81
C ILE A 33 18.45 -19.33 -5.76
N ALA A 34 19.38 -19.32 -4.80
CA ALA A 34 20.37 -20.37 -4.65
C ALA A 34 19.74 -21.74 -4.38
N GLY A 35 18.72 -21.79 -3.50
CA GLY A 35 17.95 -23.02 -3.24
C GLY A 35 17.26 -23.58 -4.48
N LYS A 36 16.79 -22.72 -5.36
CA LYS A 36 16.19 -23.11 -6.65
C LYS A 36 17.22 -23.54 -7.69
N LEU A 37 18.38 -22.91 -7.73
CA LEU A 37 19.48 -23.26 -8.62
C LEU A 37 20.06 -24.66 -8.33
N LEU A 38 20.16 -25.02 -7.04
CA LEU A 38 20.67 -26.30 -6.58
C LEU A 38 19.69 -27.46 -6.82
N SER A 39 18.42 -27.21 -7.13
CA SER A 39 17.40 -28.24 -7.36
C SER A 39 17.35 -28.83 -8.78
N LEU A 40 18.38 -28.69 -9.57
CA LEU A 40 18.63 -29.40 -10.86
C LEU A 40 17.50 -29.30 -11.94
N GLN A 41 16.50 -28.43 -11.78
CA GLN A 41 15.58 -28.12 -12.86
C GLN A 41 16.24 -27.14 -13.84
N SER A 42 15.97 -27.28 -15.13
CA SER A 42 16.70 -26.57 -16.19
C SER A 42 16.84 -25.06 -15.88
N PHE A 43 18.08 -24.62 -15.74
CA PHE A 43 18.52 -23.29 -15.32
C PHE A 43 17.75 -22.14 -15.99
N TYR A 44 17.40 -22.30 -17.25
CA TYR A 44 16.75 -21.27 -18.05
C TYR A 44 15.29 -21.01 -17.66
N SER A 45 14.51 -22.06 -17.41
CA SER A 45 13.10 -21.92 -17.06
C SER A 45 12.88 -21.32 -15.67
N ILE A 46 13.78 -21.63 -14.71
CA ILE A 46 13.73 -21.09 -13.35
C ILE A 46 14.17 -19.62 -13.37
N TYR A 47 15.20 -19.28 -14.11
CA TYR A 47 15.75 -17.93 -14.16
C TYR A 47 14.73 -16.94 -14.74
N MET A 48 14.11 -17.26 -15.87
CA MET A 48 13.13 -16.38 -16.52
C MET A 48 11.77 -16.35 -15.83
N ALA A 49 11.30 -17.47 -15.27
CA ALA A 49 9.99 -17.51 -14.63
C ALA A 49 9.93 -16.81 -13.26
N GLN A 50 11.06 -16.72 -12.55
CA GLN A 50 11.08 -16.18 -11.18
C GLN A 50 11.92 -14.92 -10.98
N TRP A 51 12.88 -14.67 -11.86
CA TRP A 51 13.70 -13.46 -11.79
C TRP A 51 12.87 -12.19 -11.92
N LEU A 52 11.95 -12.15 -12.87
CA LEU A 52 11.13 -10.98 -13.17
C LEU A 52 10.18 -10.61 -12.00
N PRO A 53 9.35 -11.53 -11.43
CA PRO A 53 8.49 -11.21 -10.30
C PRO A 53 9.28 -10.78 -9.05
N ASN A 54 10.40 -11.44 -8.77
CA ASN A 54 11.21 -11.11 -7.60
C ASN A 54 11.90 -9.74 -7.75
N THR A 55 12.32 -9.38 -8.95
CA THR A 55 12.91 -8.07 -9.24
C THR A 55 11.85 -6.96 -9.09
N VAL A 56 10.63 -7.20 -9.56
CA VAL A 56 9.51 -6.26 -9.40
C VAL A 56 9.18 -6.05 -7.92
N ILE A 57 9.16 -7.12 -7.11
CA ILE A 57 8.94 -7.02 -5.65
C ILE A 57 10.04 -6.17 -5.00
N LEU A 58 11.31 -6.39 -5.35
CA LEU A 58 12.43 -5.59 -4.83
C LEU A 58 12.31 -4.12 -5.25
N LEU A 59 11.97 -3.84 -6.50
CA LEU A 59 11.76 -2.47 -6.99
C LEU A 59 10.60 -1.77 -6.28
N LEU A 60 9.54 -2.50 -5.94
CA LEU A 60 8.41 -1.98 -5.18
C LEU A 60 8.75 -1.75 -3.70
N LEU A 61 9.63 -2.56 -3.12
CA LEU A 61 10.09 -2.38 -1.74
C LEU A 61 11.14 -1.25 -1.59
N ALA A 62 11.91 -0.94 -2.64
CA ALA A 62 12.92 0.10 -2.59
C ALA A 62 12.37 1.49 -2.20
N PRO A 63 11.26 2.00 -2.77
CA PRO A 63 10.67 3.26 -2.32
C PRO A 63 10.16 3.19 -0.88
N LEU A 64 9.65 2.04 -0.42
CA LEU A 64 9.24 1.84 0.96
C LEU A 64 10.44 1.98 1.91
N TYR A 65 11.57 1.33 1.61
CA TYR A 65 12.81 1.48 2.38
C TYR A 65 13.34 2.91 2.35
N TYR A 66 13.26 3.59 1.19
CA TYR A 66 13.70 4.97 1.08
C TYR A 66 12.84 5.92 1.93
N ILE A 67 11.53 5.75 1.92
CA ILE A 67 10.61 6.52 2.76
C ILE A 67 10.86 6.23 4.25
N LEU A 68 11.03 4.96 4.62
CA LEU A 68 11.38 4.56 5.98
C LEU A 68 12.71 5.19 6.40
N TYR A 69 13.72 5.20 5.52
CA TYR A 69 15.00 5.89 5.76
C TYR A 69 14.81 7.39 5.96
N LEU A 70 14.00 8.08 5.14
CA LEU A 70 13.71 9.51 5.30
C LEU A 70 13.01 9.79 6.63
N ILE A 71 12.05 8.95 7.02
CA ILE A 71 11.34 9.06 8.29
C ILE A 71 12.30 8.89 9.46
N LEU A 72 13.09 7.83 9.44
CA LEU A 72 13.97 7.45 10.55
C LEU A 72 15.27 8.28 10.61
N SER A 73 15.74 8.88 9.52
CA SER A 73 16.96 9.70 9.50
C SER A 73 16.77 11.13 10.02
N TYR A 74 15.57 11.44 10.56
CA TYR A 74 15.25 12.76 11.07
C TYR A 74 16.02 13.10 12.39
N ASN A 75 16.55 14.32 12.46
CA ASN A 75 17.19 14.89 13.66
C ASN A 75 16.31 16.06 14.16
N GLY A 76 15.78 15.96 15.36
CA GLY A 76 14.77 16.74 16.06
C GLY A 76 14.66 18.27 15.94
N ASP A 77 15.61 18.96 15.31
CA ASP A 77 15.66 20.43 15.34
C ASP A 77 15.36 21.14 14.00
N LYS A 78 14.96 20.41 12.95
CA LYS A 78 14.67 20.99 11.62
C LYS A 78 13.38 20.40 11.04
N LYS A 79 12.70 21.16 10.15
CA LYS A 79 11.55 20.67 9.36
C LYS A 79 11.81 19.25 8.84
N SER A 80 10.84 18.37 8.98
CA SER A 80 10.96 16.97 8.57
C SER A 80 11.48 16.87 7.12
N LYS A 81 12.41 15.94 6.87
CA LYS A 81 12.89 15.67 5.48
C LYS A 81 11.79 15.20 4.54
N LEU A 82 10.63 14.81 5.08
CA LEU A 82 9.41 14.49 4.32
C LEU A 82 8.93 15.67 3.46
N TYR A 83 9.30 16.91 3.81
CA TYR A 83 9.06 18.07 2.94
C TYR A 83 9.71 17.95 1.56
N GLY A 84 10.76 17.15 1.42
CA GLY A 84 11.35 16.81 0.11
C GLY A 84 10.43 15.99 -0.79
N LEU A 85 9.41 15.31 -0.23
CA LEU A 85 8.40 14.55 -0.99
C LEU A 85 7.23 15.43 -1.46
N LYS A 86 7.16 16.69 -1.03
CA LYS A 86 6.08 17.63 -1.35
C LYS A 86 5.74 17.65 -2.85
N PRO A 87 6.72 17.81 -3.79
CA PRO A 87 6.40 17.87 -5.22
C PRO A 87 5.82 16.56 -5.78
N LEU A 88 6.10 15.42 -5.17
CA LEU A 88 5.53 14.12 -5.56
C LEU A 88 4.10 14.00 -5.07
N VAL A 89 3.86 14.38 -3.82
CA VAL A 89 2.59 14.17 -3.14
C VAL A 89 1.51 15.17 -3.61
N GLU A 90 1.90 16.39 -3.96
CA GLU A 90 1.00 17.39 -4.53
C GLU A 90 0.43 17.01 -5.90
N ARG A 91 1.09 16.09 -6.61
CA ARG A 91 0.59 15.56 -7.90
C ARG A 91 -0.40 14.43 -7.77
N LEU A 92 -0.57 13.88 -6.56
CA LEU A 92 -1.53 12.79 -6.34
C LEU A 92 -2.96 13.32 -6.47
N PRO A 93 -3.84 12.59 -7.17
CA PRO A 93 -5.25 12.92 -7.24
C PRO A 93 -5.84 13.03 -5.83
N SER A 94 -6.56 14.10 -5.57
CA SER A 94 -7.19 14.35 -4.30
C SER A 94 -8.51 15.08 -4.48
N VAL A 95 -9.46 14.80 -3.59
CA VAL A 95 -10.74 15.49 -3.58
C VAL A 95 -10.53 16.93 -3.09
N ILE A 96 -11.09 17.90 -3.81
CA ILE A 96 -11.00 19.32 -3.44
C ILE A 96 -11.91 19.58 -2.24
N LYS A 97 -11.37 20.32 -1.26
CA LYS A 97 -12.16 20.74 -0.09
C LYS A 97 -13.16 21.84 -0.54
N PRO A 98 -14.42 21.80 -0.08
CA PRO A 98 -15.37 22.87 -0.38
C PRO A 98 -14.96 24.20 0.28
N ASP A 99 -15.04 25.30 -0.49
CA ASP A 99 -14.76 26.65 0.00
C ASP A 99 -15.95 27.25 0.82
N ARG A 100 -17.10 26.58 0.74
CA ARG A 100 -18.35 26.99 1.42
C ARG A 100 -18.74 26.00 2.50
N HIS A 101 -19.57 26.47 3.43
CA HIS A 101 -20.22 25.57 4.39
C HIS A 101 -21.19 24.64 3.67
N VAL A 102 -20.94 23.34 3.68
CA VAL A 102 -21.77 22.31 3.01
C VAL A 102 -23.04 22.09 3.82
N LEU A 103 -24.20 22.22 3.18
CA LEU A 103 -25.51 21.98 3.81
C LEU A 103 -25.66 20.49 4.19
N PHE A 104 -26.42 20.23 5.26
CA PHE A 104 -26.63 18.85 5.74
C PHE A 104 -27.23 17.93 4.65
N ARG A 105 -28.15 18.45 3.82
CA ARG A 105 -28.72 17.67 2.70
C ARG A 105 -27.66 17.27 1.66
N GLU A 106 -26.72 18.15 1.35
CA GLU A 106 -25.61 17.86 0.43
C GLU A 106 -24.68 16.81 1.04
N LYS A 107 -24.38 16.91 2.34
CA LYS A 107 -23.57 15.91 3.06
C LYS A 107 -24.22 14.54 3.03
N LEU A 108 -25.53 14.47 3.28
CA LEU A 108 -26.29 13.22 3.22
C LEU A 108 -26.28 12.62 1.81
N PHE A 109 -26.44 13.46 0.78
CA PHE A 109 -26.39 13.03 -0.61
C PHE A 109 -25.04 12.41 -0.97
N TRP A 110 -23.92 13.08 -0.63
CA TRP A 110 -22.58 12.56 -0.91
C TRP A 110 -22.30 11.26 -0.16
N THR A 111 -22.67 11.17 1.10
CA THR A 111 -22.52 9.94 1.89
C THR A 111 -23.34 8.80 1.30
N GLY A 112 -24.61 9.05 0.95
CA GLY A 112 -25.46 8.05 0.31
C GLY A 112 -24.92 7.58 -1.05
N THR A 113 -24.42 8.52 -1.87
CA THR A 113 -23.81 8.19 -3.17
C THR A 113 -22.59 7.30 -3.00
N VAL A 114 -21.71 7.61 -2.05
CA VAL A 114 -20.51 6.79 -1.78
C VAL A 114 -20.90 5.40 -1.28
N LEU A 115 -21.90 5.28 -0.42
CA LEU A 115 -22.40 3.98 0.03
C LEU A 115 -22.92 3.13 -1.13
N ILE A 116 -23.74 3.70 -2.01
CA ILE A 116 -24.26 2.99 -3.19
C ILE A 116 -23.10 2.56 -4.10
N LEU A 117 -22.15 3.46 -4.35
CA LEU A 117 -20.98 3.15 -5.18
C LEU A 117 -20.13 2.05 -4.55
N TYR A 118 -19.91 2.09 -3.24
CA TYR A 118 -19.18 1.06 -2.50
C TYR A 118 -19.85 -0.31 -2.67
N PHE A 119 -21.16 -0.40 -2.42
CA PHE A 119 -21.90 -1.65 -2.62
C PHE A 119 -21.90 -2.12 -4.08
N ALA A 120 -21.95 -1.22 -5.05
CA ALA A 120 -21.81 -1.60 -6.45
C ALA A 120 -20.43 -2.23 -6.73
N LEU A 121 -19.35 -1.65 -6.20
CA LEU A 121 -18.00 -2.15 -6.39
C LEU A 121 -17.73 -3.48 -5.69
N THR A 122 -18.43 -3.81 -4.58
CA THR A 122 -18.33 -5.14 -3.95
C THR A 122 -18.89 -6.26 -4.81
N ASN A 123 -19.69 -5.94 -5.84
CA ASN A 123 -20.26 -6.90 -6.79
C ASN A 123 -19.47 -6.99 -8.10
N ILE A 124 -18.44 -6.19 -8.30
CA ILE A 124 -17.57 -6.24 -9.48
C ILE A 124 -16.42 -7.19 -9.19
N PHE A 125 -16.46 -8.38 -9.80
CA PHE A 125 -15.39 -9.37 -9.67
C PHE A 125 -14.14 -8.97 -10.44
N ILE A 126 -12.98 -9.37 -9.89
CA ILE A 126 -11.68 -9.20 -10.54
C ILE A 126 -11.66 -10.09 -11.79
N TYR A 127 -11.37 -9.50 -12.94
CA TYR A 127 -11.28 -10.22 -14.19
C TYR A 127 -10.07 -11.16 -14.20
N GLY A 128 -10.29 -12.39 -14.63
CA GLY A 128 -9.24 -13.39 -14.76
C GLY A 128 -8.91 -14.16 -13.48
N LEU A 129 -9.68 -13.98 -12.40
CA LEU A 129 -9.53 -14.73 -11.18
C LEU A 129 -10.32 -16.05 -11.25
N ASN A 130 -9.77 -17.12 -10.67
CA ASN A 130 -10.50 -18.37 -10.48
C ASN A 130 -11.41 -18.27 -9.25
N THR A 131 -12.71 -17.99 -9.46
CA THR A 131 -13.67 -17.76 -8.37
C THR A 131 -14.14 -19.05 -7.69
N SER A 132 -13.95 -20.22 -8.32
CA SER A 132 -14.43 -21.51 -7.81
C SER A 132 -13.55 -22.11 -6.72
N GLU A 133 -12.30 -21.65 -6.56
CA GLU A 133 -11.31 -22.21 -5.63
C GLU A 133 -10.75 -21.18 -4.65
N ILE A 134 -11.44 -20.05 -4.43
CA ILE A 134 -10.97 -19.05 -3.48
C ILE A 134 -11.13 -19.60 -2.07
N ILE A 135 -10.04 -20.13 -1.51
CA ILE A 135 -9.95 -20.42 -0.08
C ILE A 135 -9.76 -19.10 0.64
N ASP A 136 -10.83 -18.57 1.22
CA ASP A 136 -10.78 -17.31 1.93
C ASP A 136 -10.18 -17.50 3.34
N VAL A 137 -8.84 -17.65 3.40
CA VAL A 137 -8.08 -17.81 4.66
C VAL A 137 -8.28 -16.61 5.59
N PHE A 138 -8.62 -15.45 5.03
CA PHE A 138 -8.78 -14.18 5.76
C PHE A 138 -10.23 -13.71 5.87
N ALA A 139 -11.23 -14.59 5.67
CA ALA A 139 -12.65 -14.20 5.64
C ALA A 139 -13.06 -13.35 6.86
N SER A 140 -12.71 -13.79 8.07
CA SER A 140 -13.06 -13.06 9.29
C SER A 140 -12.38 -11.69 9.37
N PHE A 141 -11.12 -11.62 8.98
CA PHE A 141 -10.36 -10.37 9.00
C PHE A 141 -10.88 -9.39 7.92
N ARG A 142 -11.20 -9.92 6.74
CA ARG A 142 -11.75 -9.14 5.63
C ARG A 142 -13.13 -8.57 5.94
N ALA A 143 -13.97 -9.32 6.66
CA ALA A 143 -15.26 -8.83 7.11
C ALA A 143 -15.13 -7.59 8.01
N ILE A 144 -14.12 -7.56 8.89
CA ILE A 144 -13.81 -6.40 9.74
C ILE A 144 -13.34 -5.21 8.89
N LEU A 145 -12.56 -5.46 7.85
CA LEU A 145 -12.02 -4.43 6.95
C LEU A 145 -12.99 -4.04 5.83
N ALA A 146 -14.22 -4.54 5.87
CA ALA A 146 -15.25 -4.29 4.85
C ALA A 146 -14.79 -4.67 3.44
N GLY A 147 -13.93 -5.69 3.29
CA GLY A 147 -13.49 -6.23 2.01
C GLY A 147 -14.44 -7.31 1.49
N ALA A 148 -14.45 -7.52 0.17
CA ALA A 148 -15.22 -8.57 -0.48
C ALA A 148 -14.31 -9.45 -1.34
N SER A 149 -14.28 -10.76 -1.04
CA SER A 149 -13.38 -11.71 -1.69
C SER A 149 -13.59 -11.80 -3.19
N GLY A 150 -12.50 -11.75 -3.96
CA GLY A 150 -12.51 -11.87 -5.40
C GLY A 150 -13.08 -10.67 -6.15
N THR A 151 -13.39 -9.57 -5.46
CA THR A 151 -13.93 -8.35 -6.05
C THR A 151 -12.90 -7.21 -6.07
N LEU A 152 -13.21 -6.10 -6.73
CA LEU A 152 -12.40 -4.88 -6.68
C LEU A 152 -12.21 -4.35 -5.25
N MET A 153 -13.11 -4.72 -4.32
CA MET A 153 -13.04 -4.40 -2.90
C MET A 153 -12.28 -5.45 -2.08
N GLN A 154 -11.37 -6.19 -2.69
CA GLN A 154 -10.59 -7.26 -2.07
C GLN A 154 -9.92 -6.84 -0.75
N LEU A 155 -9.30 -5.68 -0.71
CA LEU A 155 -8.60 -5.16 0.48
C LEU A 155 -9.52 -4.35 1.41
N GLY A 156 -10.66 -3.85 0.90
CA GLY A 156 -11.53 -2.96 1.66
C GLY A 156 -10.82 -1.70 2.14
N ILE A 157 -11.04 -1.33 3.40
CA ILE A 157 -10.43 -0.16 4.06
C ILE A 157 -9.06 -0.48 4.71
N GLY A 158 -8.57 -1.73 4.61
CA GLY A 158 -7.33 -2.20 5.25
C GLY A 158 -6.15 -1.26 5.07
N PRO A 159 -5.73 -0.97 3.82
CA PRO A 159 -4.58 -0.12 3.56
C PRO A 159 -4.70 1.30 4.12
N ILE A 160 -5.91 1.83 4.22
CA ILE A 160 -6.16 3.18 4.75
C ILE A 160 -5.99 3.19 6.27
N VAL A 161 -6.53 2.17 6.94
CA VAL A 161 -6.44 2.03 8.40
C VAL A 161 -4.99 1.76 8.81
N THR A 162 -4.30 0.84 8.16
CA THR A 162 -2.90 0.51 8.45
C THR A 162 -1.98 1.70 8.22
N ALA A 163 -2.13 2.44 7.12
CA ALA A 163 -1.38 3.67 6.87
C ALA A 163 -1.65 4.75 7.93
N SER A 164 -2.90 4.90 8.36
CA SER A 164 -3.29 5.88 9.38
C SER A 164 -2.68 5.55 10.75
N ILE A 165 -2.72 4.28 11.15
CA ILE A 165 -2.12 3.81 12.41
C ILE A 165 -0.60 4.02 12.39
N ILE A 166 0.08 3.65 11.30
CA ILE A 166 1.52 3.84 11.15
C ILE A 166 1.89 5.32 11.29
N MET A 167 1.15 6.22 10.62
CA MET A 167 1.39 7.66 10.72
C MET A 167 1.17 8.19 12.14
N GLN A 168 0.10 7.76 12.80
CA GLN A 168 -0.20 8.15 14.19
C GLN A 168 0.90 7.67 15.15
N LEU A 169 1.37 6.43 14.99
CA LEU A 169 2.46 5.88 15.80
C LEU A 169 3.77 6.67 15.59
N PHE A 170 4.11 7.02 14.36
CA PHE A 170 5.35 7.76 14.08
C PHE A 170 5.31 9.19 14.63
N VAL A 171 4.19 9.86 14.54
CA VAL A 171 4.01 11.21 15.11
C VAL A 171 3.90 11.13 16.63
N GLY A 172 3.13 10.19 17.18
CA GLY A 172 2.98 10.00 18.62
C GLY A 172 4.28 9.61 19.32
N ALA A 173 5.09 8.77 18.71
CA ALA A 173 6.43 8.41 19.19
C ALA A 173 7.49 9.50 18.94
N LYS A 174 7.11 10.65 18.36
CA LYS A 174 8.01 11.74 17.96
C LYS A 174 9.17 11.28 17.05
N ILE A 175 8.95 10.21 16.28
CA ILE A 175 9.86 9.77 15.23
C ILE A 175 9.82 10.78 14.09
N ILE A 176 8.60 11.23 13.74
CA ILE A 176 8.35 12.35 12.83
C ILE A 176 7.86 13.52 13.67
N ASN A 177 8.51 14.66 13.50
CA ASN A 177 8.14 15.87 14.23
C ASN A 177 7.22 16.72 13.36
N PHE A 178 5.91 16.47 13.46
CA PHE A 178 4.87 17.33 12.91
C PHE A 178 4.13 18.04 14.04
N ASP A 179 4.04 19.35 13.94
CA ASP A 179 3.17 20.14 14.81
C ASP A 179 1.78 20.23 14.17
N LEU A 180 0.88 19.35 14.61
CA LEU A 180 -0.48 19.25 14.07
C LEU A 180 -1.34 20.50 14.38
N THR A 181 -0.83 21.45 15.19
CA THR A 181 -1.49 22.76 15.41
C THR A 181 -1.18 23.73 14.26
N ASN A 182 -0.09 23.51 13.54
CA ASN A 182 0.28 24.28 12.36
C ASN A 182 -0.38 23.72 11.09
N GLU A 183 -1.02 24.58 10.30
CA GLU A 183 -1.71 24.17 9.07
C GLU A 183 -0.76 23.58 8.01
N GLU A 184 0.47 24.07 7.93
CA GLU A 184 1.47 23.56 7.00
C GLU A 184 1.85 22.10 7.33
N ASP A 185 2.16 21.82 8.60
CA ASP A 185 2.53 20.49 9.07
C ASP A 185 1.34 19.52 9.01
N LYS A 186 0.13 20.01 9.31
CA LYS A 186 -1.11 19.23 9.16
C LYS A 186 -1.37 18.84 7.71
N SER A 187 -1.14 19.76 6.76
CA SER A 187 -1.23 19.48 5.34
C SER A 187 -0.20 18.42 4.92
N MET A 188 1.07 18.57 5.35
CA MET A 188 2.13 17.59 5.08
C MET A 188 1.83 16.21 5.69
N TYR A 189 1.28 16.16 6.90
CA TYR A 189 0.83 14.92 7.52
C TYR A 189 -0.19 14.19 6.64
N GLN A 190 -1.25 14.89 6.21
CA GLN A 190 -2.29 14.32 5.37
C GLN A 190 -1.73 13.84 4.00
N GLN A 191 -0.85 14.63 3.41
CA GLN A 191 -0.22 14.29 2.14
C GLN A 191 0.70 13.07 2.27
N THR A 192 1.51 12.99 3.33
CA THR A 192 2.36 11.84 3.62
C THR A 192 1.53 10.59 3.89
N GLN A 193 0.40 10.73 4.59
CA GLN A 193 -0.54 9.64 4.82
C GLN A 193 -1.10 9.08 3.49
N LYS A 194 -1.46 9.93 2.52
CA LYS A 194 -1.90 9.51 1.18
C LYS A 194 -0.85 8.66 0.47
N LEU A 195 0.40 9.11 0.49
CA LEU A 195 1.49 8.35 -0.11
C LEU A 195 1.66 6.98 0.56
N LEU A 196 1.55 6.95 1.90
CA LEU A 196 1.65 5.72 2.65
C LEU A 196 0.49 4.77 2.33
N VAL A 197 -0.74 5.27 2.14
CA VAL A 197 -1.89 4.45 1.69
C VAL A 197 -1.58 3.76 0.36
N ILE A 198 -1.04 4.49 -0.63
CA ILE A 198 -0.70 3.91 -1.94
C ILE A 198 0.33 2.77 -1.78
N ILE A 199 1.33 2.97 -0.93
CA ILE A 199 2.33 1.96 -0.64
C ILE A 199 1.70 0.75 0.06
N MET A 200 0.84 0.99 1.04
CA MET A 200 0.16 -0.09 1.78
C MET A 200 -0.78 -0.90 0.89
N ILE A 201 -1.46 -0.28 -0.09
CA ILE A 201 -2.23 -1.02 -1.08
C ILE A 201 -1.35 -2.05 -1.80
N LEU A 202 -0.16 -1.67 -2.25
CA LEU A 202 0.76 -2.59 -2.92
C LEU A 202 1.31 -3.65 -1.97
N VAL A 203 1.69 -3.26 -0.75
CA VAL A 203 2.19 -4.17 0.29
C VAL A 203 1.17 -5.22 0.69
N GLU A 204 -0.12 -4.88 0.69
CA GLU A 204 -1.20 -5.82 1.01
C GLU A 204 -1.68 -6.62 -0.22
N ALA A 205 -1.74 -6.01 -1.43
CA ALA A 205 -2.21 -6.65 -2.65
C ALA A 205 -1.26 -7.75 -3.16
N ILE A 206 0.05 -7.46 -3.17
CA ILE A 206 1.03 -8.37 -3.77
C ILE A 206 1.06 -9.73 -3.07
N PRO A 207 1.20 -9.82 -1.73
CA PRO A 207 1.18 -11.10 -1.04
C PRO A 207 -0.12 -11.88 -1.23
N GLN A 208 -1.27 -11.19 -1.33
CA GLN A 208 -2.55 -11.85 -1.55
C GLN A 208 -2.62 -12.51 -2.93
N VAL A 209 -2.20 -11.79 -3.98
CA VAL A 209 -2.21 -12.32 -5.35
C VAL A 209 -1.20 -13.43 -5.57
N PHE A 210 -0.03 -13.34 -4.92
CA PHE A 210 0.98 -14.39 -5.04
C PHE A 210 0.77 -15.56 -4.07
N GLY A 211 -0.01 -15.36 -3.00
CA GLY A 211 -0.25 -16.34 -1.94
C GLY A 211 -1.45 -17.25 -2.17
N TYR A 212 -2.60 -16.70 -2.55
CA TYR A 212 -3.86 -17.47 -2.61
C TYR A 212 -4.87 -17.04 -3.67
N LEU A 213 -4.64 -15.94 -4.40
CA LEU A 213 -5.52 -15.51 -5.48
C LEU A 213 -5.00 -16.06 -6.81
N ASP A 214 -5.44 -17.27 -7.17
CA ASP A 214 -4.98 -17.90 -8.38
C ASP A 214 -5.74 -17.41 -9.63
N PRO A 215 -4.99 -17.00 -10.69
CA PRO A 215 -5.59 -16.67 -11.98
C PRO A 215 -6.23 -17.89 -12.64
N SER A 216 -7.31 -17.70 -13.39
CA SER A 216 -7.94 -18.78 -14.15
C SER A 216 -7.01 -19.29 -15.26
N THR A 217 -7.05 -20.59 -15.52
CA THR A 217 -6.24 -21.25 -16.55
C THR A 217 -6.50 -20.69 -17.95
N SER A 218 -7.75 -20.32 -18.25
CA SER A 218 -8.13 -19.68 -19.51
C SER A 218 -7.49 -18.31 -19.67
N PHE A 219 -7.43 -17.51 -18.61
CA PHE A 219 -6.80 -16.20 -18.64
C PHE A 219 -5.29 -16.29 -18.82
N ILE A 220 -4.65 -17.25 -18.15
CA ILE A 220 -3.21 -17.53 -18.33
C ILE A 220 -2.92 -17.95 -19.78
N ALA A 221 -3.78 -18.80 -20.39
CA ALA A 221 -3.60 -19.26 -21.78
C ALA A 221 -3.68 -18.10 -22.78
N ILE A 222 -4.63 -17.17 -22.60
CA ILE A 222 -4.75 -15.96 -23.43
C ILE A 222 -3.47 -15.11 -23.33
N LEU A 223 -2.96 -14.88 -22.11
CA LEU A 223 -1.77 -14.06 -21.88
C LEU A 223 -0.47 -14.73 -22.35
N ASN A 224 -0.40 -16.06 -22.34
CA ASN A 224 0.70 -16.79 -22.95
C ASN A 224 0.74 -16.61 -24.49
N GLY A 225 -0.40 -16.32 -25.13
CA GLY A 225 -0.43 -15.95 -26.54
C GLY A 225 0.20 -14.57 -26.83
N ILE A 226 0.19 -13.66 -25.84
CA ILE A 226 0.80 -12.33 -25.96
C ILE A 226 2.31 -12.39 -25.65
N TRP A 227 2.69 -13.11 -24.61
CA TRP A 227 4.07 -13.27 -24.18
C TRP A 227 4.32 -14.71 -23.76
N ALA A 228 4.91 -15.47 -24.66
CA ALA A 228 5.13 -16.91 -24.49
C ALA A 228 5.92 -17.22 -23.18
N GLY A 229 5.34 -18.09 -22.36
CA GLY A 229 5.94 -18.51 -21.10
C GLY A 229 5.80 -17.56 -19.91
N GLN A 230 5.21 -16.37 -20.08
CA GLN A 230 5.03 -15.39 -19.02
C GLN A 230 3.56 -15.12 -18.64
N GLY A 231 2.62 -15.92 -19.15
CA GLY A 231 1.20 -15.70 -18.95
C GLY A 231 0.77 -15.67 -17.49
N LEU A 232 1.33 -16.51 -16.64
CA LEU A 232 1.04 -16.51 -15.19
C LEU A 232 1.48 -15.20 -14.52
N PHE A 233 2.68 -14.71 -14.85
CA PHE A 233 3.19 -13.46 -14.29
C PHE A 233 2.36 -12.27 -14.73
N LEU A 234 2.02 -12.20 -16.03
CA LEU A 234 1.16 -11.15 -16.57
C LEU A 234 -0.25 -11.19 -15.93
N ALA A 235 -0.83 -12.37 -15.75
CA ALA A 235 -2.12 -12.54 -15.10
C ALA A 235 -2.10 -12.01 -13.67
N ARG A 236 -1.12 -12.39 -12.86
CA ARG A 236 -0.95 -11.90 -11.50
C ARG A 236 -0.73 -10.39 -11.46
N THR A 237 0.10 -9.86 -12.33
CA THR A 237 0.34 -8.40 -12.41
C THR A 237 -0.94 -7.64 -12.74
N LEU A 238 -1.74 -8.12 -13.70
CA LEU A 238 -3.02 -7.50 -14.05
C LEU A 238 -4.02 -7.56 -12.90
N ILE A 239 -4.06 -8.66 -12.13
CA ILE A 239 -4.90 -8.79 -10.94
C ILE A 239 -4.44 -7.78 -9.87
N VAL A 240 -3.13 -7.65 -9.60
CA VAL A 240 -2.61 -6.63 -8.68
C VAL A 240 -3.03 -5.23 -9.09
N VAL A 241 -2.94 -4.91 -10.38
CA VAL A 241 -3.36 -3.60 -10.92
C VAL A 241 -4.86 -3.37 -10.70
N GLN A 242 -5.72 -4.36 -10.91
CA GLN A 242 -7.16 -4.24 -10.66
C GLN A 242 -7.45 -4.00 -9.17
N ILE A 243 -6.82 -4.77 -8.27
CA ILE A 243 -6.94 -4.58 -6.81
C ILE A 243 -6.44 -3.19 -6.40
N PHE A 244 -5.33 -2.74 -6.97
CA PHE A 244 -4.78 -1.41 -6.72
C PHE A 244 -5.78 -0.32 -7.06
N PHE A 245 -6.38 -0.35 -8.25
CA PHE A 245 -7.38 0.62 -8.66
C PHE A 245 -8.64 0.57 -7.78
N GLY A 246 -9.11 -0.64 -7.43
CA GLY A 246 -10.25 -0.79 -6.52
C GLY A 246 -9.99 -0.16 -5.16
N SER A 247 -8.86 -0.49 -4.53
CA SER A 247 -8.49 0.05 -3.22
C SER A 247 -8.19 1.56 -3.26
N TYR A 248 -7.64 2.05 -4.37
CA TYR A 248 -7.44 3.49 -4.56
C TYR A 248 -8.77 4.23 -4.71
N LEU A 249 -9.77 3.65 -5.36
CA LEU A 249 -11.13 4.21 -5.39
C LEU A 249 -11.74 4.27 -3.99
N VAL A 250 -11.57 3.23 -3.15
CA VAL A 250 -12.01 3.28 -1.75
C VAL A 250 -11.37 4.43 -1.00
N PHE A 251 -10.08 4.65 -1.19
CA PHE A 251 -9.37 5.77 -0.60
C PHE A 251 -9.95 7.13 -1.04
N LEU A 252 -10.24 7.31 -2.34
CA LEU A 252 -10.88 8.53 -2.85
C LEU A 252 -12.32 8.71 -2.32
N MET A 253 -13.05 7.62 -2.13
CA MET A 253 -14.37 7.63 -1.50
C MET A 253 -14.31 8.07 -0.03
N ASP A 254 -13.34 7.55 0.73
CA ASP A 254 -13.10 7.99 2.12
C ASP A 254 -12.78 9.48 2.17
N GLU A 255 -11.90 9.95 1.28
CA GLU A 255 -11.57 11.38 1.19
C GLU A 255 -12.78 12.24 0.80
N LEU A 256 -13.65 11.74 -0.07
CA LEU A 256 -14.88 12.43 -0.48
C LEU A 256 -15.86 12.56 0.69
N VAL A 257 -16.10 11.46 1.43
CA VAL A 257 -16.98 11.50 2.61
C VAL A 257 -16.42 12.41 3.70
N SER A 258 -15.11 12.36 3.91
CA SER A 258 -14.43 13.21 4.91
C SER A 258 -14.53 14.71 4.61
N LYS A 259 -14.57 15.10 3.33
CA LYS A 259 -14.61 16.52 2.90
C LYS A 259 -16.01 17.03 2.60
N TRP A 260 -16.87 16.19 2.02
CA TRP A 260 -18.20 16.57 1.52
C TRP A 260 -19.34 15.85 2.23
N GLY A 261 -19.05 14.77 2.95
CA GLY A 261 -20.03 13.92 3.60
C GLY A 261 -20.23 14.22 5.08
N ILE A 262 -20.86 13.24 5.77
CA ILE A 262 -21.11 13.25 7.20
C ILE A 262 -20.00 12.44 7.88
N GLY A 263 -19.07 13.10 8.55
CA GLY A 263 -17.98 12.45 9.29
C GLY A 263 -16.84 11.94 8.41
N SER A 264 -16.10 10.95 8.93
CA SER A 264 -15.05 10.23 8.20
C SER A 264 -15.64 9.00 7.53
N GLY A 265 -15.14 8.63 6.35
CA GLY A 265 -15.58 7.42 5.65
C GLY A 265 -15.24 6.11 6.37
N ILE A 266 -14.32 6.16 7.36
CA ILE A 266 -13.86 5.01 8.15
C ILE A 266 -14.62 4.87 9.46
N SER A 267 -15.22 5.94 9.99
CA SER A 267 -15.94 5.96 11.28
C SER A 267 -17.38 5.53 11.21
#